data_c62b7a20ca3d645264d59f4be873492c
#
_entry.id   c62b7a20ca3d645264d59f4be873492c
#
_cell.length_a   1.000
_cell.length_b   1.000
_cell.length_c   1.000
_cell.angle_alpha   90.00
_cell.angle_beta   90.00
_cell.angle_gamma   90.00
#
_symmetry.space_group_name_H-M   'P 1'
#
loop_
_entity.id
_entity.type
_entity.pdbx_description
1 polymer ?
#
loop_
_entity_poly.entity_id
_entity_poly.type
_entity_poly.pdbx_seq_one_letter_code
_entity_poly.pdbx_strand_id
1 'polypeptide(L)'
;MRRALLVLLVFALLAPAGAVARTQLTVYAAASLTDVFPKIDSFQRYSFGGSNQLAAQIQQGAPADVFASANTALPNQLYAKGLCSKPVVFTRNALVVVVPKSNPAGIRGIYDLAKPGVKLVVAGPGVPVGSYTLQVLKNMNLSASVQKNVVSQETDVREVLSKVALGEADAGFVYATDAKTVSTRVKTLKVPAWAQPKVQYGICVVTASTHRVDAQAFVKRVLSRSGQAKLLRAGFLPRVKKR
;
A
#
# COMPACT_ATOMS: atom_id res chain seq x y z
N MET A 1 13.97 -67.68 50.26
CA MET A 1 12.86 -66.86 49.77
C MET A 1 13.41 -65.54 49.17
N ARG A 2 13.54 -65.48 47.83
CA ARG A 2 14.09 -64.30 47.13
C ARG A 2 12.91 -63.55 46.52
N ARG A 3 12.67 -62.31 46.99
CA ARG A 3 11.64 -61.38 46.40
C ARG A 3 12.25 -60.67 45.20
N ALA A 4 11.77 -60.94 44.00
CA ALA A 4 12.07 -60.17 42.80
C ALA A 4 11.25 -58.88 42.79
N LEU A 5 11.94 -57.75 42.72
CA LEU A 5 11.33 -56.43 42.60
C LEU A 5 11.20 -56.11 41.11
N LEU A 6 9.94 -56.06 40.62
CA LEU A 6 9.63 -55.69 39.21
C LEU A 6 9.58 -54.17 39.14
N VAL A 7 10.56 -53.56 38.48
CA VAL A 7 10.57 -52.11 38.20
C VAL A 7 9.86 -51.91 36.87
N LEU A 8 8.63 -51.32 36.95
CA LEU A 8 7.86 -50.92 35.77
C LEU A 8 8.44 -49.55 35.26
N LEU A 9 9.16 -49.60 34.15
CA LEU A 9 9.57 -48.37 33.45
C LEU A 9 8.40 -47.83 32.65
N VAL A 10 7.79 -46.73 33.10
CA VAL A 10 6.78 -45.98 32.34
C VAL A 10 7.48 -45.11 31.32
N PHE A 11 7.51 -45.52 30.07
CA PHE A 11 7.94 -44.70 28.95
C PHE A 11 6.83 -43.68 28.62
N ALA A 12 6.98 -42.44 29.06
CA ALA A 12 6.12 -41.34 28.63
C ALA A 12 6.46 -41.02 27.17
N LEU A 13 5.60 -41.41 26.22
CA LEU A 13 5.66 -40.99 24.83
C LEU A 13 5.38 -39.45 24.80
N LEU A 14 6.43 -38.63 24.71
CA LEU A 14 6.30 -37.27 24.29
C LEU A 14 5.91 -37.28 22.79
N ALA A 15 4.60 -37.11 22.52
CA ALA A 15 4.14 -36.85 21.17
C ALA A 15 4.79 -35.52 20.69
N PRO A 16 5.44 -35.51 19.50
CA PRO A 16 5.99 -34.28 18.98
C PRO A 16 4.81 -33.29 18.79
N ALA A 17 4.93 -32.10 19.39
CA ALA A 17 3.98 -31.01 19.14
C ALA A 17 3.97 -30.77 17.63
N GLY A 18 2.89 -31.18 16.96
CA GLY A 18 2.74 -31.05 15.52
C GLY A 18 2.98 -29.61 15.11
N ALA A 19 3.98 -29.36 14.28
CA ALA A 19 4.21 -28.07 13.69
C ALA A 19 2.93 -27.67 12.94
N VAL A 20 2.17 -26.70 13.47
CA VAL A 20 0.99 -26.17 12.79
C VAL A 20 1.48 -25.59 11.47
N ALA A 21 1.13 -26.24 10.36
CA ALA A 21 1.51 -25.80 9.03
C ALA A 21 0.99 -24.36 8.82
N ARG A 22 1.90 -23.44 8.52
CA ARG A 22 1.56 -22.05 8.32
C ARG A 22 0.76 -21.89 7.02
N THR A 23 -0.42 -21.29 7.10
CA THR A 23 -1.28 -21.04 5.93
C THR A 23 -0.74 -19.92 5.08
N GLN A 24 -0.65 -20.12 3.77
CA GLN A 24 -0.32 -19.09 2.81
C GLN A 24 -1.57 -18.27 2.47
N LEU A 25 -1.58 -17.00 2.84
CA LEU A 25 -2.68 -16.07 2.59
C LEU A 25 -2.57 -15.41 1.22
N THR A 26 -3.71 -15.07 0.63
CA THR A 26 -3.82 -14.18 -0.51
C THR A 26 -4.06 -12.74 0.00
N VAL A 27 -3.06 -11.89 -0.16
CA VAL A 27 -3.07 -10.50 0.32
C VAL A 27 -3.23 -9.55 -0.86
N TYR A 28 -4.37 -8.87 -0.94
CA TYR A 28 -4.62 -7.81 -1.90
C TYR A 28 -4.08 -6.49 -1.33
N ALA A 29 -3.08 -5.89 -1.98
CA ALA A 29 -2.37 -4.74 -1.46
C ALA A 29 -2.15 -3.66 -2.52
N ALA A 30 -2.25 -2.39 -2.11
CA ALA A 30 -1.95 -1.25 -2.97
C ALA A 30 -0.57 -1.38 -3.63
N ALA A 31 -0.45 -1.00 -4.91
CA ALA A 31 0.78 -1.08 -5.70
C ALA A 31 2.00 -0.45 -4.99
N SER A 32 1.81 0.63 -4.23
CA SER A 32 2.86 1.27 -3.42
C SER A 32 3.43 0.39 -2.29
N LEU A 33 2.82 -0.76 -1.97
CA LEU A 33 3.26 -1.69 -0.94
C LEU A 33 4.14 -2.83 -1.50
N THR A 34 4.34 -2.90 -2.82
CA THR A 34 5.05 -3.97 -3.52
C THR A 34 6.44 -4.26 -2.93
N ASP A 35 7.21 -3.23 -2.61
CA ASP A 35 8.59 -3.41 -2.13
C ASP A 35 8.69 -3.68 -0.62
N VAL A 36 7.64 -3.41 0.16
CA VAL A 36 7.70 -3.48 1.62
C VAL A 36 6.95 -4.67 2.20
N PHE A 37 5.81 -5.07 1.63
CA PHE A 37 5.02 -6.17 2.17
C PHE A 37 5.75 -7.52 2.13
N PRO A 38 6.43 -7.91 1.03
CA PRO A 38 7.24 -9.12 1.01
C PRO A 38 8.40 -9.10 2.02
N LYS A 39 8.92 -7.93 2.38
CA LYS A 39 9.92 -7.80 3.45
C LYS A 39 9.30 -7.99 4.84
N ILE A 40 8.01 -7.68 5.05
CA ILE A 40 7.30 -7.95 6.30
C ILE A 40 7.03 -9.44 6.44
N ASP A 41 6.54 -10.06 5.37
CA ASP A 41 6.23 -11.49 5.33
C ASP A 41 6.35 -12.03 3.90
N SER A 42 7.48 -12.68 3.58
CA SER A 42 7.75 -13.23 2.24
C SER A 42 6.97 -14.51 1.92
N PHE A 43 6.31 -15.11 2.92
CA PHE A 43 5.59 -16.38 2.74
C PHE A 43 4.23 -16.20 2.06
N GLN A 44 3.63 -15.00 2.14
CA GLN A 44 2.29 -14.76 1.64
C GLN A 44 2.28 -14.57 0.11
N ARG A 45 1.13 -14.88 -0.51
CA ARG A 45 0.84 -14.56 -1.90
C ARG A 45 0.29 -13.14 -1.99
N TYR A 46 0.91 -12.29 -2.79
CA TYR A 46 0.48 -10.91 -2.96
C TYR A 46 -0.11 -10.65 -4.34
N SER A 47 -1.23 -9.92 -4.38
CA SER A 47 -1.77 -9.28 -5.59
C SER A 47 -1.66 -7.77 -5.38
N PHE A 48 -0.76 -7.13 -6.13
CA PHE A 48 -0.54 -5.70 -6.07
C PHE A 48 -1.25 -4.99 -7.23
N GLY A 49 -1.87 -3.83 -6.95
CA GLY A 49 -2.57 -3.05 -7.97
C GLY A 49 -3.24 -1.81 -7.39
N GLY A 50 -4.06 -1.16 -8.20
CA GLY A 50 -4.90 -0.05 -7.76
C GLY A 50 -5.87 -0.51 -6.68
N SER A 51 -5.88 0.19 -5.54
CA SER A 51 -6.74 -0.21 -4.41
C SER A 51 -8.22 -0.25 -4.76
N ASN A 52 -8.68 0.59 -5.70
CA ASN A 52 -10.05 0.60 -6.21
C ASN A 52 -10.38 -0.67 -7.00
N GLN A 53 -9.47 -1.14 -7.85
CA GLN A 53 -9.64 -2.38 -8.61
C GLN A 53 -9.67 -3.58 -7.68
N LEU A 54 -8.73 -3.66 -6.72
CA LEU A 54 -8.69 -4.73 -5.72
C LEU A 54 -9.95 -4.75 -4.85
N ALA A 55 -10.46 -3.59 -4.45
CA ALA A 55 -11.72 -3.49 -3.71
C ALA A 55 -12.91 -3.96 -4.55
N ALA A 56 -12.96 -3.62 -5.84
CA ALA A 56 -14.00 -4.09 -6.76
C ALA A 56 -13.94 -5.61 -6.93
N GLN A 57 -12.77 -6.20 -7.07
CA GLN A 57 -12.58 -7.65 -7.13
C GLN A 57 -13.09 -8.35 -5.86
N ILE A 58 -12.82 -7.80 -4.67
CA ILE A 58 -13.38 -8.33 -3.40
C ILE A 58 -14.90 -8.23 -3.39
N GLN A 59 -15.48 -7.14 -3.87
CA GLN A 59 -16.94 -6.99 -3.99
C GLN A 59 -17.56 -8.00 -4.97
N GLN A 60 -16.80 -8.46 -5.95
CA GLN A 60 -17.19 -9.49 -6.92
C GLN A 60 -16.88 -10.92 -6.43
N GLY A 61 -16.42 -11.08 -5.18
CA GLY A 61 -16.18 -12.39 -4.56
C GLY A 61 -14.79 -12.97 -4.81
N ALA A 62 -13.80 -12.17 -5.27
CA ALA A 62 -12.44 -12.65 -5.44
C ALA A 62 -11.85 -13.18 -4.12
N PRO A 63 -11.12 -14.32 -4.13
CA PRO A 63 -10.62 -14.98 -2.95
C PRO A 63 -9.41 -14.24 -2.35
N ALA A 64 -9.67 -13.22 -1.55
CA ALA A 64 -8.66 -12.50 -0.77
C ALA A 64 -8.86 -12.76 0.71
N ASP A 65 -7.76 -12.87 1.46
CA ASP A 65 -7.77 -13.01 2.93
C ASP A 65 -7.60 -11.65 3.61
N VAL A 66 -6.75 -10.78 3.04
CA VAL A 66 -6.44 -9.45 3.58
C VAL A 66 -6.52 -8.42 2.47
N PHE A 67 -7.06 -7.25 2.80
CA PHE A 67 -7.04 -6.07 1.93
C PHE A 67 -6.29 -4.92 2.58
N ALA A 68 -5.25 -4.40 1.90
CA ALA A 68 -4.42 -3.29 2.33
C ALA A 68 -4.43 -2.17 1.28
N SER A 69 -5.16 -1.09 1.56
CA SER A 69 -5.42 0.02 0.65
C SER A 69 -4.53 1.23 0.94
N ALA A 70 -4.20 1.99 -0.11
CA ALA A 70 -3.51 3.29 0.00
C ALA A 70 -4.44 4.44 0.45
N ASN A 71 -5.68 4.15 0.83
CA ASN A 71 -6.57 5.06 1.53
C ASN A 71 -7.37 4.32 2.60
N THR A 72 -8.16 5.05 3.39
CA THR A 72 -9.08 4.48 4.37
C THR A 72 -10.51 4.35 3.85
N ALA A 73 -10.85 5.05 2.77
CA ALA A 73 -12.21 5.08 2.23
C ALA A 73 -12.64 3.71 1.71
N LEU A 74 -11.81 3.06 0.91
CA LEU A 74 -12.13 1.76 0.30
C LEU A 74 -12.30 0.63 1.33
N PRO A 75 -11.40 0.44 2.32
CA PRO A 75 -11.64 -0.54 3.37
C PRO A 75 -12.88 -0.23 4.20
N ASN A 76 -13.17 1.06 4.47
CA ASN A 76 -14.39 1.44 5.18
C ASN A 76 -15.67 1.14 4.36
N GLN A 77 -15.63 1.32 3.04
CA GLN A 77 -16.74 0.93 2.14
C GLN A 77 -16.98 -0.59 2.17
N LEU A 78 -15.90 -1.39 2.11
CA LEU A 78 -16.01 -2.84 2.21
C LEU A 78 -16.56 -3.26 3.60
N TYR A 79 -16.12 -2.62 4.66
CA TYR A 79 -16.63 -2.85 6.01
C TYR A 79 -18.12 -2.53 6.13
N ALA A 80 -18.55 -1.38 5.60
CA ALA A 80 -19.96 -0.99 5.60
C ALA A 80 -20.87 -1.96 4.83
N LYS A 81 -20.30 -2.67 3.84
CA LYS A 81 -20.96 -3.74 3.09
C LYS A 81 -20.83 -5.13 3.74
N GLY A 82 -20.22 -5.25 4.91
CA GLY A 82 -19.98 -6.53 5.58
C GLY A 82 -18.89 -7.40 4.94
N LEU A 83 -18.14 -6.88 3.96
CA LEU A 83 -17.16 -7.62 3.17
C LEU A 83 -15.77 -7.67 3.79
N CYS A 84 -15.49 -6.87 4.82
CA CYS A 84 -14.27 -7.01 5.61
C CYS A 84 -14.50 -6.61 7.08
N SER A 85 -13.53 -6.97 7.93
CA SER A 85 -13.48 -6.56 9.33
C SER A 85 -13.29 -5.05 9.44
N LYS A 86 -13.58 -4.46 10.62
CA LYS A 86 -13.32 -3.04 10.89
C LYS A 86 -11.86 -2.70 10.54
N PRO A 87 -11.64 -1.75 9.62
CA PRO A 87 -10.29 -1.42 9.16
C PRO A 87 -9.46 -0.72 10.24
N VAL A 88 -8.16 -0.92 10.16
CA VAL A 88 -7.18 -0.18 10.98
C VAL A 88 -6.22 0.61 10.11
N VAL A 89 -5.89 1.84 10.52
CA VAL A 89 -4.81 2.61 9.89
C VAL A 89 -3.48 2.01 10.30
N PHE A 90 -2.69 1.53 9.33
CA PHE A 90 -1.42 0.88 9.64
C PHE A 90 -0.18 1.70 9.28
N THR A 91 -0.30 2.68 8.37
CA THR A 91 0.78 3.60 8.01
C THR A 91 0.24 4.87 7.34
N ARG A 92 1.13 5.82 7.04
CA ARG A 92 0.84 7.07 6.32
C ARG A 92 1.89 7.29 5.23
N ASN A 93 1.62 8.20 4.31
CA ASN A 93 2.54 8.59 3.25
C ASN A 93 2.42 10.10 2.97
N ALA A 94 3.19 10.60 2.00
CA ALA A 94 3.08 11.95 1.47
C ALA A 94 3.06 11.89 -0.05
N LEU A 95 2.37 12.82 -0.70
CA LEU A 95 2.44 13.01 -2.14
C LEU A 95 3.67 13.84 -2.51
N VAL A 96 4.23 13.49 -3.65
CA VAL A 96 5.28 14.24 -4.33
C VAL A 96 4.97 14.29 -5.83
N VAL A 97 5.55 15.26 -6.53
CA VAL A 97 5.63 15.23 -7.99
C VAL A 97 6.98 14.63 -8.37
N VAL A 98 6.97 13.73 -9.33
CA VAL A 98 8.19 13.22 -9.97
C VAL A 98 8.30 13.78 -11.37
N VAL A 99 9.53 14.05 -11.79
CA VAL A 99 9.92 14.41 -13.17
C VAL A 99 11.08 13.51 -13.60
N PRO A 100 11.29 13.26 -14.88
CA PRO A 100 12.47 12.51 -15.36
C PRO A 100 13.76 13.11 -14.81
N LYS A 101 14.80 12.31 -14.66
CA LYS A 101 16.09 12.78 -14.11
C LYS A 101 16.69 13.93 -14.92
N SER A 102 16.54 13.89 -16.24
CA SER A 102 16.95 14.96 -17.18
C SER A 102 16.09 16.21 -17.04
N ASN A 103 14.80 16.05 -16.69
CA ASN A 103 13.81 17.12 -16.58
C ASN A 103 13.74 18.02 -17.84
N PRO A 104 13.43 17.48 -19.03
CA PRO A 104 13.49 18.23 -20.30
C PRO A 104 12.49 19.40 -20.33
N ALA A 105 11.35 19.28 -19.64
CA ALA A 105 10.34 20.34 -19.55
C ALA A 105 10.71 21.46 -18.55
N GLY A 106 11.85 21.36 -17.84
CA GLY A 106 12.34 22.39 -16.92
C GLY A 106 11.43 22.66 -15.72
N ILE A 107 10.66 21.65 -15.28
CA ILE A 107 9.70 21.76 -14.17
C ILE A 107 10.46 21.89 -12.84
N ARG A 108 10.28 22.99 -12.12
CA ARG A 108 10.95 23.32 -10.85
C ARG A 108 10.02 23.27 -9.64
N GLY A 109 8.70 23.31 -9.88
CA GLY A 109 7.68 23.29 -8.84
C GLY A 109 6.32 22.91 -9.36
N ILE A 110 5.35 22.75 -8.45
CA ILE A 110 4.00 22.28 -8.83
C ILE A 110 3.28 23.28 -9.74
N TYR A 111 3.53 24.57 -9.58
CA TYR A 111 2.94 25.60 -10.43
C TYR A 111 3.36 25.47 -11.90
N ASP A 112 4.54 24.92 -12.17
CA ASP A 112 5.02 24.67 -13.54
C ASP A 112 4.21 23.59 -14.28
N LEU A 113 3.47 22.76 -13.55
CA LEU A 113 2.58 21.75 -14.15
C LEU A 113 1.43 22.39 -14.94
N ALA A 114 1.13 23.65 -14.71
CA ALA A 114 0.11 24.41 -15.43
C ALA A 114 0.64 25.08 -16.72
N LYS A 115 1.95 25.02 -16.98
CA LYS A 115 2.55 25.59 -18.19
C LYS A 115 2.05 24.87 -19.44
N PRO A 116 1.74 25.58 -20.54
CA PRO A 116 1.33 24.94 -21.78
C PRO A 116 2.38 23.95 -22.30
N GLY A 117 1.92 22.81 -22.81
CA GLY A 117 2.78 21.78 -23.42
C GLY A 117 3.41 20.78 -22.42
N VAL A 118 3.25 20.97 -21.12
CA VAL A 118 3.66 19.97 -20.13
C VAL A 118 2.79 18.72 -20.28
N LYS A 119 3.42 17.56 -20.40
CA LYS A 119 2.73 16.26 -20.44
C LYS A 119 2.66 15.68 -19.04
N LEU A 120 1.49 15.75 -18.43
CA LEU A 120 1.25 15.22 -17.08
C LEU A 120 0.56 13.86 -17.15
N VAL A 121 1.08 12.87 -16.43
CA VAL A 121 0.42 11.60 -16.17
C VAL A 121 -0.07 11.56 -14.73
N VAL A 122 -1.31 11.12 -14.53
CA VAL A 122 -1.94 11.00 -13.21
C VAL A 122 -2.59 9.63 -13.07
N ALA A 123 -2.90 9.21 -11.86
CA ALA A 123 -3.79 8.07 -11.68
C ALA A 123 -5.26 8.53 -11.79
N GLY A 124 -6.13 7.64 -12.23
CA GLY A 124 -7.57 7.92 -12.37
C GLY A 124 -8.23 8.35 -11.05
N PRO A 125 -9.37 9.05 -11.09
CA PRO A 125 -9.99 9.65 -9.90
C PRO A 125 -10.45 8.63 -8.85
N GLY A 126 -10.74 7.39 -9.22
CA GLY A 126 -11.07 6.28 -8.30
C GLY A 126 -9.85 5.67 -7.61
N VAL A 127 -8.65 5.91 -8.14
CA VAL A 127 -7.39 5.43 -7.56
C VAL A 127 -7.00 6.32 -6.38
N PRO A 128 -6.54 5.77 -5.22
CA PRO A 128 -6.21 6.60 -4.06
C PRO A 128 -5.26 7.76 -4.36
N VAL A 129 -4.15 7.53 -5.07
CA VAL A 129 -3.21 8.60 -5.42
C VAL A 129 -3.83 9.65 -6.35
N GLY A 130 -4.71 9.26 -7.28
CA GLY A 130 -5.46 10.17 -8.14
C GLY A 130 -6.39 11.06 -7.33
N SER A 131 -7.15 10.49 -6.40
CA SER A 131 -8.02 11.24 -5.49
C SER A 131 -7.22 12.24 -4.62
N TYR A 132 -6.05 11.85 -4.14
CA TYR A 132 -5.15 12.74 -3.39
C TYR A 132 -4.55 13.81 -4.29
N THR A 133 -4.21 13.50 -5.54
CA THR A 133 -3.76 14.48 -6.54
C THR A 133 -4.79 15.57 -6.75
N LEU A 134 -6.06 15.19 -6.93
CA LEU A 134 -7.15 16.17 -7.06
C LEU A 134 -7.27 17.08 -5.83
N GLN A 135 -7.07 16.55 -4.62
CA GLN A 135 -7.06 17.36 -3.39
C GLN A 135 -5.91 18.38 -3.38
N VAL A 136 -4.69 17.95 -3.75
CA VAL A 136 -3.53 18.87 -3.87
C VAL A 136 -3.82 19.98 -4.86
N LEU A 137 -4.27 19.65 -6.07
CA LEU A 137 -4.55 20.60 -7.12
C LEU A 137 -5.66 21.58 -6.71
N LYS A 138 -6.70 21.09 -6.03
CA LYS A 138 -7.77 21.93 -5.47
C LYS A 138 -7.24 22.88 -4.42
N ASN A 139 -6.46 22.39 -3.46
CA ASN A 139 -5.88 23.23 -2.40
C ASN A 139 -4.97 24.34 -2.95
N MET A 140 -4.33 24.08 -4.10
CA MET A 140 -3.43 25.03 -4.76
C MET A 140 -4.11 25.90 -5.83
N ASN A 141 -5.42 25.76 -6.05
CA ASN A 141 -6.18 26.42 -7.13
C ASN A 141 -5.63 26.12 -8.54
N LEU A 142 -5.09 24.89 -8.74
CA LEU A 142 -4.46 24.47 -9.99
C LEU A 142 -5.32 23.48 -10.80
N SER A 143 -6.50 23.07 -10.30
CA SER A 143 -7.29 22.00 -10.92
C SER A 143 -7.56 22.23 -12.40
N ALA A 144 -8.09 23.39 -12.78
CA ALA A 144 -8.48 23.67 -14.16
C ALA A 144 -7.28 23.83 -15.10
N SER A 145 -6.20 24.45 -14.65
CA SER A 145 -5.00 24.68 -15.48
C SER A 145 -4.18 23.40 -15.69
N VAL A 146 -4.01 22.61 -14.63
CA VAL A 146 -3.22 21.37 -14.69
C VAL A 146 -3.99 20.26 -15.42
N GLN A 147 -5.33 20.19 -15.31
CA GLN A 147 -6.15 19.21 -16.02
C GLN A 147 -5.97 19.25 -17.54
N LYS A 148 -5.71 20.43 -18.12
CA LYS A 148 -5.47 20.60 -19.56
C LYS A 148 -4.20 19.89 -20.04
N ASN A 149 -3.26 19.63 -19.14
CA ASN A 149 -1.97 19.03 -19.40
C ASN A 149 -1.95 17.51 -19.13
N VAL A 150 -3.07 16.94 -18.64
CA VAL A 150 -3.16 15.50 -18.41
C VAL A 150 -3.29 14.76 -19.72
N VAL A 151 -2.25 14.01 -20.07
CA VAL A 151 -2.18 13.23 -21.31
C VAL A 151 -2.58 11.75 -21.12
N SER A 152 -2.53 11.26 -19.88
CA SER A 152 -2.91 9.87 -19.58
C SER A 152 -3.34 9.72 -18.12
N GLN A 153 -4.25 8.74 -17.89
CA GLN A 153 -4.74 8.37 -16.56
C GLN A 153 -4.48 6.89 -16.32
N GLU A 154 -3.73 6.58 -15.26
CA GLU A 154 -3.25 5.25 -14.95
C GLU A 154 -4.11 4.56 -13.90
N THR A 155 -4.03 3.23 -13.88
CA THR A 155 -4.83 2.39 -12.98
C THR A 155 -4.22 2.27 -11.58
N ASP A 156 -2.94 2.58 -11.42
CA ASP A 156 -2.25 2.64 -10.13
C ASP A 156 -1.05 3.60 -10.15
N VAL A 157 -0.42 3.78 -8.98
CA VAL A 157 0.70 4.72 -8.80
C VAL A 157 2.00 4.26 -9.47
N ARG A 158 2.20 2.94 -9.65
CA ARG A 158 3.41 2.40 -10.26
C ARG A 158 3.42 2.60 -11.76
N GLU A 159 2.27 2.58 -12.39
CA GLU A 159 2.13 2.95 -13.81
C GLU A 159 2.46 4.43 -14.03
N VAL A 160 1.94 5.33 -13.17
CA VAL A 160 2.33 6.76 -13.19
C VAL A 160 3.84 6.91 -13.07
N LEU A 161 4.44 6.26 -12.06
CA LEU A 161 5.89 6.34 -11.82
C LEU A 161 6.70 5.83 -13.01
N SER A 162 6.28 4.71 -13.60
CA SER A 162 6.95 4.07 -14.74
C SER A 162 7.00 4.99 -15.96
N LYS A 163 5.87 5.61 -16.34
CA LYS A 163 5.79 6.53 -17.48
C LYS A 163 6.72 7.72 -17.31
N VAL A 164 6.76 8.32 -16.12
CA VAL A 164 7.69 9.42 -15.84
C VAL A 164 9.16 8.95 -15.86
N ALA A 165 9.44 7.79 -15.22
CA ALA A 165 10.81 7.26 -15.17
C ALA A 165 11.36 6.82 -16.54
N LEU A 166 10.48 6.52 -17.50
CA LEU A 166 10.82 6.19 -18.89
C LEU A 166 10.87 7.45 -19.79
N GLY A 167 10.45 8.61 -19.29
CA GLY A 167 10.40 9.85 -20.06
C GLY A 167 9.20 9.96 -21.01
N GLU A 168 8.19 9.12 -20.86
CA GLU A 168 6.94 9.16 -21.64
C GLU A 168 6.05 10.34 -21.22
N ALA A 169 6.27 10.88 -20.01
CA ALA A 169 5.62 12.07 -19.49
C ALA A 169 6.63 12.97 -18.77
N ASP A 170 6.33 14.25 -18.73
CA ASP A 170 7.19 15.26 -18.10
C ASP A 170 7.06 15.28 -16.58
N ALA A 171 5.90 14.89 -16.05
CA ALA A 171 5.65 14.84 -14.62
C ALA A 171 4.50 13.88 -14.25
N GLY A 172 4.46 13.50 -12.97
CA GLY A 172 3.36 12.73 -12.38
C GLY A 172 3.32 12.85 -10.86
N PHE A 173 2.13 12.64 -10.28
CA PHE A 173 1.96 12.58 -8.83
C PHE A 173 2.07 11.13 -8.34
N VAL A 174 2.97 10.92 -7.38
CA VAL A 174 3.19 9.61 -6.75
C VAL A 174 3.37 9.77 -5.24
N TYR A 175 3.47 8.67 -4.50
CA TYR A 175 3.87 8.75 -3.10
C TYR A 175 5.40 8.89 -2.98
N ALA A 176 5.85 9.52 -1.90
CA ALA A 176 7.27 9.68 -1.62
C ALA A 176 8.02 8.33 -1.56
N THR A 177 7.36 7.28 -1.09
CA THR A 177 7.90 5.92 -1.07
C THR A 177 8.15 5.36 -2.47
N ASP A 178 7.25 5.62 -3.43
CA ASP A 178 7.39 5.15 -4.80
C ASP A 178 8.55 5.88 -5.51
N ALA A 179 8.63 7.20 -5.37
CA ALA A 179 9.71 8.01 -5.93
C ALA A 179 11.09 7.52 -5.45
N LYS A 180 11.19 7.10 -4.17
CA LYS A 180 12.42 6.58 -3.58
C LYS A 180 12.94 5.32 -4.29
N THR A 181 12.06 4.46 -4.79
CA THR A 181 12.45 3.19 -5.44
C THR A 181 13.17 3.37 -6.77
N VAL A 182 12.97 4.52 -7.43
CA VAL A 182 13.58 4.86 -8.74
C VAL A 182 14.31 6.21 -8.72
N SER A 183 14.88 6.59 -7.58
CA SER A 183 15.56 7.88 -7.35
C SER A 183 16.72 8.17 -8.31
N THR A 184 17.28 7.16 -8.95
CA THR A 184 18.28 7.32 -10.01
C THR A 184 17.70 7.80 -11.34
N ARG A 185 16.41 7.55 -11.59
CA ARG A 185 15.72 7.86 -12.86
C ARG A 185 14.81 9.09 -12.79
N VAL A 186 14.41 9.49 -11.59
CA VAL A 186 13.53 10.64 -11.38
C VAL A 186 14.10 11.66 -10.40
N LYS A 187 13.67 12.91 -10.52
CA LYS A 187 13.79 13.95 -9.50
C LYS A 187 12.43 14.12 -8.81
N THR A 188 12.45 14.46 -7.53
CA THR A 188 11.27 14.63 -6.71
C THR A 188 11.07 16.10 -6.35
N LEU A 189 9.88 16.63 -6.61
CA LEU A 189 9.45 17.96 -6.22
C LEU A 189 8.44 17.85 -5.07
N LYS A 190 8.64 18.65 -4.03
CA LYS A 190 7.80 18.58 -2.83
C LYS A 190 6.44 19.27 -3.06
N VAL A 191 5.37 18.64 -2.62
CA VAL A 191 4.08 19.30 -2.43
C VAL A 191 4.18 20.13 -1.14
N PRO A 192 3.77 21.42 -1.14
CA PRO A 192 3.78 22.24 0.06
C PRO A 192 2.98 21.61 1.20
N ALA A 193 3.46 21.75 2.44
CA ALA A 193 2.84 21.10 3.60
C ALA A 193 1.36 21.48 3.77
N TRP A 194 1.00 22.72 3.50
CA TRP A 194 -0.38 23.20 3.59
C TRP A 194 -1.30 22.60 2.51
N ALA A 195 -0.76 22.15 1.37
CA ALA A 195 -1.52 21.51 0.29
C ALA A 195 -1.55 19.99 0.41
N GLN A 196 -0.72 19.39 1.27
CA GLN A 196 -0.64 17.92 1.45
C GLN A 196 -1.96 17.35 2.00
N PRO A 197 -2.54 16.33 1.36
CA PRO A 197 -3.66 15.59 1.92
C PRO A 197 -3.21 14.69 3.06
N LYS A 198 -4.14 14.27 3.91
CA LYS A 198 -3.89 13.25 4.94
C LYS A 198 -3.87 11.86 4.30
N VAL A 199 -2.72 11.43 3.79
CA VAL A 199 -2.56 10.12 3.18
C VAL A 199 -2.43 9.05 4.27
N GLN A 200 -3.48 8.24 4.45
CA GLN A 200 -3.55 7.16 5.44
C GLN A 200 -3.88 5.84 4.74
N TYR A 201 -3.17 4.80 5.08
CA TYR A 201 -3.36 3.46 4.55
C TYR A 201 -4.20 2.63 5.52
N GLY A 202 -5.24 1.99 5.02
CA GLY A 202 -6.13 1.11 5.78
C GLY A 202 -5.91 -0.36 5.45
N ILE A 203 -6.01 -1.24 6.45
CA ILE A 203 -5.93 -2.70 6.29
C ILE A 203 -7.09 -3.37 7.02
N CYS A 204 -7.66 -4.42 6.42
CA CYS A 204 -8.71 -5.24 7.02
C CYS A 204 -8.60 -6.71 6.59
N VAL A 205 -9.23 -7.59 7.36
CA VAL A 205 -9.40 -9.01 7.00
C VAL A 205 -10.69 -9.15 6.21
N VAL A 206 -10.65 -9.81 5.06
CA VAL A 206 -11.82 -10.06 4.21
C VAL A 206 -12.76 -11.05 4.91
N THR A 207 -14.06 -10.77 4.92
CA THR A 207 -15.06 -11.58 5.66
C THR A 207 -15.19 -12.99 5.09
N ALA A 208 -15.07 -13.14 3.77
CA ALA A 208 -15.15 -14.42 3.07
C ALA A 208 -13.90 -15.31 3.26
N SER A 209 -12.82 -14.79 3.88
CA SER A 209 -11.60 -15.58 4.15
C SER A 209 -11.92 -16.79 5.04
N THR A 210 -11.50 -17.97 4.60
CA THR A 210 -11.50 -19.22 5.39
C THR A 210 -10.33 -19.28 6.37
N HIS A 211 -9.33 -18.39 6.23
CA HIS A 211 -8.09 -18.32 7.02
C HIS A 211 -8.09 -17.12 7.98
N ARG A 212 -9.22 -16.78 8.58
CA ARG A 212 -9.43 -15.54 9.36
C ARG A 212 -8.42 -15.36 10.49
N VAL A 213 -8.04 -16.42 11.20
CA VAL A 213 -7.06 -16.37 12.30
C VAL A 213 -5.68 -15.99 11.78
N ASP A 214 -5.23 -16.62 10.71
CA ASP A 214 -3.93 -16.34 10.08
C ASP A 214 -3.91 -14.94 9.45
N ALA A 215 -5.03 -14.51 8.82
CA ALA A 215 -5.21 -13.16 8.29
C ALA A 215 -5.13 -12.09 9.39
N GLN A 216 -5.74 -12.34 10.55
CA GLN A 216 -5.61 -11.46 11.72
C GLN A 216 -4.16 -11.44 12.24
N ALA A 217 -3.48 -12.59 12.26
CA ALA A 217 -2.07 -12.67 12.65
C ALA A 217 -1.17 -11.89 11.69
N PHE A 218 -1.44 -11.93 10.37
CA PHE A 218 -0.75 -11.10 9.38
C PHE A 218 -0.97 -9.60 9.65
N VAL A 219 -2.21 -9.16 9.89
CA VAL A 219 -2.50 -7.76 10.25
C VAL A 219 -1.74 -7.35 11.52
N LYS A 220 -1.73 -8.19 12.56
CA LYS A 220 -0.95 -7.95 13.79
C LYS A 220 0.55 -7.85 13.48
N ARG A 221 1.09 -8.66 12.57
CA ARG A 221 2.49 -8.61 12.12
C ARG A 221 2.82 -7.28 11.43
N VAL A 222 1.96 -6.79 10.53
CA VAL A 222 2.10 -5.45 9.91
C VAL A 222 2.11 -4.35 10.97
N LEU A 223 1.29 -4.47 11.99
CA LEU A 223 1.17 -3.50 13.09
C LEU A 223 2.26 -3.63 14.16
N SER A 224 3.01 -4.72 14.17
CA SER A 224 4.06 -4.99 15.17
C SER A 224 5.23 -4.00 15.05
N ARG A 225 6.06 -3.93 16.09
CA ARG A 225 7.29 -3.10 16.10
C ARG A 225 8.19 -3.41 14.89
N SER A 226 8.35 -4.70 14.54
CA SER A 226 9.14 -5.14 13.38
C SER A 226 8.51 -4.71 12.06
N GLY A 227 7.20 -4.95 11.86
CA GLY A 227 6.47 -4.53 10.66
C GLY A 227 6.53 -3.02 10.46
N GLN A 228 6.29 -2.25 11.53
CA GLN A 228 6.37 -0.79 11.48
C GLN A 228 7.79 -0.29 11.17
N ALA A 229 8.82 -0.92 11.73
CA ALA A 229 10.22 -0.56 11.42
C ALA A 229 10.54 -0.77 9.93
N LYS A 230 10.01 -1.83 9.29
CA LYS A 230 10.19 -2.09 7.85
C LYS A 230 9.47 -1.03 7.01
N LEU A 231 8.26 -0.64 7.38
CA LEU A 231 7.52 0.45 6.73
C LEU A 231 8.29 1.78 6.81
N LEU A 232 8.78 2.15 8.00
CA LEU A 232 9.57 3.38 8.19
C LEU A 232 10.86 3.38 7.34
N ARG A 233 11.60 2.26 7.29
CA ARG A 233 12.81 2.13 6.45
C ARG A 233 12.48 2.28 4.96
N ALA A 234 11.30 1.82 4.52
CA ALA A 234 10.83 2.02 3.16
C ALA A 234 10.43 3.48 2.85
N GLY A 235 10.31 4.33 3.88
CA GLY A 235 9.98 5.75 3.75
C GLY A 235 8.52 6.09 4.06
N PHE A 236 7.72 5.12 4.51
CA PHE A 236 6.37 5.40 5.02
C PHE A 236 6.44 6.21 6.31
N LEU A 237 5.38 6.97 6.58
CA LEU A 237 5.26 7.77 7.79
C LEU A 237 4.62 6.97 8.93
N PRO A 238 4.96 7.25 10.20
CA PRO A 238 4.37 6.56 11.34
C PRO A 238 2.84 6.68 11.34
N ARG A 239 2.15 5.62 11.75
CA ARG A 239 0.72 5.72 12.04
C ARG A 239 0.47 6.66 13.22
N VAL A 240 -0.62 7.42 13.19
CA VAL A 240 -1.05 8.18 14.37
C VAL A 240 -1.60 7.19 15.39
N LYS A 241 -0.99 7.10 16.57
CA LYS A 241 -1.60 6.38 17.69
C LYS A 241 -2.86 7.16 18.10
N LYS A 242 -4.01 6.50 18.19
CA LYS A 242 -5.13 7.08 18.96
C LYS A 242 -4.63 7.25 20.39
N ARG A 243 -4.65 8.49 20.87
CA ARG A 243 -4.56 8.76 22.30
C ARG A 243 -5.82 8.26 22.98
#